data_9d00a5d13f2c38eb0f8c66203713cc48
#
_entry.id   9d00a5d13f2c38eb0f8c66203713cc48
#
_cell.length_a   1.000
_cell.length_b   1.000
_cell.length_c   1.000
_cell.angle_alpha   90.00
_cell.angle_beta   90.00
_cell.angle_gamma   90.00
#
_symmetry.space_group_name_H-M   'P 1'
#
loop_
_entity.id
_entity.type
_entity.pdbx_description
1 polymer ?
#
loop_
_entity_poly.entity_id
_entity_poly.type
_entity_poly.pdbx_seq_one_letter_code
_entity_poly.pdbx_strand_id
1 'polypeptide(L)'
;PLLLSSAASDVYKRQDDGWSWRTSSLTKFTVVDVSNRSEPDVQRELFIEGAYITAREVNGTVRTVTHASMNIPDVKTWLDLPAGYWNLNYDDPLRLEIREKVAFQTMMENTESIDALELSDLIPQVYEYSDGEVSVHTMSDNDCAEFVAPESSLNRGISSIFTLGLTASALEYDVDHIVGNHPLVYASSDLLVLAETAFDAWWFWNNDGADEMTNLHTFDISAPDATLYTGSGRVDGTVLNQFALSEHEGVLRVATTTGQWMRWWMDDAEPMSSQLVTLVPSTDAETGHQVLVEAGRVDGLAPGERIWSVRYDADRAYIVTFEQIDPLWVIDVSNASNPTVLGELKVPGVSTYIHPLSRDHLLTIGLGPANADGTGLDWSATQLSLFDIEDPTDPTQSATLRLSPVESEQRDAWSWSWSEASYESKAFQYWAPKSMLAVPPVSYTHLRAHETS
;
A
#
# COMPACT_ATOMS: atom_id res chain seq x y z
N PRO A 1 2.70 -25.67 8.91
CA PRO A 1 2.79 -24.71 7.83
C PRO A 1 1.40 -24.35 7.35
N LEU A 2 1.12 -23.07 7.34
CA LEU A 2 -0.14 -22.48 6.91
C LEU A 2 -0.21 -22.41 5.39
N LEU A 3 -1.40 -22.67 4.86
CA LEU A 3 -1.79 -22.22 3.53
C LEU A 3 -2.87 -21.16 3.71
N LEU A 4 -2.53 -19.90 3.41
CA LEU A 4 -3.49 -18.81 3.26
C LEU A 4 -4.02 -18.85 1.82
N SER A 5 -5.30 -19.04 1.64
CA SER A 5 -5.95 -18.91 0.34
C SER A 5 -6.97 -17.80 0.41
N SER A 6 -6.77 -16.75 -0.38
CA SER A 6 -7.80 -15.75 -0.63
C SER A 6 -8.68 -16.25 -1.77
N ALA A 7 -9.88 -16.71 -1.47
CA ALA A 7 -10.86 -17.14 -2.47
C ALA A 7 -12.15 -16.34 -2.34
N ALA A 8 -12.25 -15.21 -3.01
CA ALA A 8 -13.49 -14.44 -3.11
C ALA A 8 -14.60 -15.18 -3.89
N SER A 9 -14.27 -16.20 -4.69
CA SER A 9 -15.21 -16.89 -5.57
C SER A 9 -16.03 -18.01 -4.91
N ASP A 10 -15.56 -18.60 -3.81
CA ASP A 10 -16.28 -19.70 -3.15
C ASP A 10 -17.40 -19.21 -2.22
N VAL A 11 -17.34 -17.96 -1.80
CA VAL A 11 -18.33 -17.35 -0.90
C VAL A 11 -19.67 -17.13 -1.63
N TYR A 12 -19.63 -16.88 -2.94
CA TYR A 12 -20.84 -16.68 -3.75
C TYR A 12 -21.77 -17.90 -3.83
N LYS A 13 -21.22 -19.12 -3.65
CA LYS A 13 -22.02 -20.35 -3.68
C LYS A 13 -22.76 -20.67 -2.39
N ARG A 14 -22.41 -20.03 -1.27
CA ARG A 14 -23.03 -20.26 0.05
C ARG A 14 -24.15 -19.27 0.39
N GLN A 15 -24.48 -18.33 -0.49
CA GLN A 15 -25.64 -17.44 -0.31
C GLN A 15 -27.00 -18.16 -0.28
N ASP A 16 -27.05 -19.41 -0.77
CA ASP A 16 -28.29 -20.22 -0.74
C ASP A 16 -28.68 -20.69 0.67
N ASP A 17 -27.78 -20.60 1.67
CA ASP A 17 -28.03 -21.05 3.04
C ASP A 17 -28.62 -19.94 3.96
N GLY A 18 -29.08 -18.85 3.39
CA GLY A 18 -29.82 -17.79 4.12
C GLY A 18 -28.95 -16.75 4.83
N TRP A 19 -27.66 -16.70 4.50
CA TRP A 19 -26.72 -15.72 5.06
C TRP A 19 -26.63 -14.49 4.20
N SER A 20 -26.79 -13.33 4.81
CA SER A 20 -26.53 -12.05 4.15
C SER A 20 -25.23 -11.46 4.68
N TRP A 21 -24.25 -11.30 3.80
CA TRP A 21 -23.02 -10.58 4.12
C TRP A 21 -23.27 -9.07 4.03
N ARG A 22 -22.79 -8.33 5.01
CA ARG A 22 -22.91 -6.86 5.03
C ARG A 22 -21.88 -6.16 4.15
N THR A 23 -20.81 -6.85 3.80
CA THR A 23 -19.71 -6.33 2.97
C THR A 23 -19.56 -7.14 1.70
N SER A 24 -19.01 -6.49 0.66
CA SER A 24 -18.74 -7.12 -0.64
C SER A 24 -17.51 -8.04 -0.64
N SER A 25 -16.70 -8.03 0.43
CA SER A 25 -15.43 -8.77 0.50
C SER A 25 -15.30 -9.49 1.83
N LEU A 26 -14.87 -10.75 1.76
CA LEU A 26 -14.52 -11.57 2.90
C LEU A 26 -13.13 -12.15 2.71
N THR A 27 -12.33 -12.13 3.78
CA THR A 27 -11.05 -12.81 3.84
C THR A 27 -11.24 -14.15 4.53
N LYS A 28 -11.01 -15.25 3.81
CA LYS A 28 -11.05 -16.61 4.39
C LYS A 28 -9.70 -16.96 4.98
N PHE A 29 -9.73 -17.44 6.21
CA PHE A 29 -8.59 -17.95 6.94
C PHE A 29 -8.80 -19.44 7.23
N THR A 30 -7.89 -20.31 6.81
CA THR A 30 -7.98 -21.75 7.04
C THR A 30 -6.74 -22.23 7.78
N VAL A 31 -6.93 -22.82 8.95
CA VAL A 31 -5.89 -23.48 9.74
C VAL A 31 -5.88 -24.96 9.42
N VAL A 32 -4.75 -25.48 8.97
CA VAL A 32 -4.60 -26.88 8.56
C VAL A 32 -3.49 -27.54 9.38
N ASP A 33 -3.81 -28.64 10.04
CA ASP A 33 -2.80 -29.52 10.63
C ASP A 33 -2.14 -30.36 9.52
N VAL A 34 -0.84 -30.25 9.40
CA VAL A 34 -0.01 -30.99 8.45
C VAL A 34 1.02 -31.89 9.16
N SER A 35 0.80 -32.23 10.42
CA SER A 35 1.64 -33.18 11.16
C SER A 35 1.68 -34.52 10.43
N ASN A 36 0.55 -34.99 9.90
CA ASN A 36 0.48 -36.07 8.92
C ASN A 36 0.41 -35.45 7.48
N ARG A 37 1.54 -35.35 6.81
CA ARG A 37 1.62 -34.78 5.46
C ARG A 37 0.84 -35.54 4.38
N SER A 38 0.50 -36.82 4.64
CA SER A 38 -0.29 -37.66 3.72
C SER A 38 -1.79 -37.43 3.87
N GLU A 39 -2.21 -36.82 4.95
CA GLU A 39 -3.62 -36.62 5.32
C GLU A 39 -3.73 -35.30 6.10
N PRO A 40 -3.62 -34.14 5.43
CA PRO A 40 -3.81 -32.84 6.06
C PRO A 40 -5.24 -32.70 6.58
N ASP A 41 -5.38 -32.16 7.78
CA ASP A 41 -6.70 -31.98 8.43
C ASP A 41 -7.00 -30.50 8.67
N VAL A 42 -8.19 -30.05 8.23
CA VAL A 42 -8.66 -28.67 8.44
C VAL A 42 -9.14 -28.54 9.87
N GLN A 43 -8.40 -27.77 10.66
CA GLN A 43 -8.72 -27.55 12.07
C GLN A 43 -9.74 -26.45 12.28
N ARG A 44 -9.70 -25.40 11.42
CA ARG A 44 -10.52 -24.22 11.58
C ARG A 44 -10.67 -23.45 10.28
N GLU A 45 -11.85 -22.90 10.05
CA GLU A 45 -12.13 -21.95 8.98
C GLU A 45 -12.78 -20.69 9.54
N LEU A 46 -12.13 -19.54 9.34
CA LEU A 46 -12.61 -18.22 9.73
C LEU A 46 -12.88 -17.38 8.49
N PHE A 47 -13.89 -16.54 8.58
CA PHE A 47 -14.18 -15.54 7.55
C PHE A 47 -14.21 -14.17 8.23
N ILE A 48 -13.36 -13.27 7.78
CA ILE A 48 -13.21 -11.93 8.32
C ILE A 48 -13.77 -10.96 7.30
N GLU A 49 -14.68 -10.08 7.71
CA GLU A 49 -15.19 -9.02 6.83
C GLU A 49 -14.07 -8.06 6.42
N GLY A 50 -13.99 -7.79 5.13
CA GLY A 50 -12.98 -6.96 4.52
C GLY A 50 -12.11 -7.67 3.49
N ALA A 51 -11.55 -6.89 2.58
CA ALA A 51 -10.59 -7.35 1.58
C ALA A 51 -9.22 -7.60 2.24
N TYR A 52 -8.59 -8.70 1.89
CA TYR A 52 -7.23 -9.02 2.33
C TYR A 52 -6.22 -8.01 1.80
N ILE A 53 -5.39 -7.45 2.67
CA ILE A 53 -4.26 -6.61 2.31
C ILE A 53 -2.96 -7.41 2.43
N THR A 54 -2.66 -7.90 3.62
CA THR A 54 -1.44 -8.67 3.89
C THR A 54 -1.59 -9.52 5.14
N ALA A 55 -0.72 -10.51 5.29
CA ALA A 55 -0.56 -11.26 6.54
C ALA A 55 0.92 -11.50 6.83
N ARG A 56 1.25 -11.57 8.11
CA ARG A 56 2.59 -11.91 8.61
C ARG A 56 2.48 -12.94 9.72
N GLU A 57 3.31 -13.96 9.63
CA GLU A 57 3.48 -14.94 10.72
C GLU A 57 4.80 -14.65 11.42
N VAL A 58 4.74 -14.52 12.73
CA VAL A 58 5.91 -14.37 13.61
C VAL A 58 5.68 -15.21 14.86
N ASN A 59 6.58 -16.15 15.11
CA ASN A 59 6.58 -16.98 16.33
C ASN A 59 5.25 -17.72 16.61
N GLY A 60 4.59 -18.24 15.57
CA GLY A 60 3.33 -18.97 15.71
C GLY A 60 2.09 -18.09 15.82
N THR A 61 2.23 -16.78 15.67
CA THR A 61 1.12 -15.82 15.61
C THR A 61 1.01 -15.23 14.22
N VAL A 62 -0.19 -15.22 13.68
CA VAL A 62 -0.49 -14.57 12.39
C VAL A 62 -1.23 -13.26 12.65
N ARG A 63 -0.72 -12.20 12.05
CA ARG A 63 -1.40 -10.91 11.98
C ARG A 63 -1.85 -10.68 10.55
N THR A 64 -3.16 -10.55 10.38
CA THR A 64 -3.79 -10.32 9.08
C THR A 64 -4.40 -8.94 9.06
N VAL A 65 -4.04 -8.13 8.07
CA VAL A 65 -4.65 -6.82 7.84
C VAL A 65 -5.69 -6.95 6.75
N THR A 66 -6.91 -6.53 7.06
CA THR A 66 -8.03 -6.43 6.12
C THR A 66 -8.54 -5.00 6.05
N HIS A 67 -9.26 -4.68 4.99
CA HIS A 67 -9.97 -3.39 4.87
C HIS A 67 -11.40 -3.63 4.38
N ALA A 68 -12.36 -3.18 5.17
CA ALA A 68 -13.78 -3.18 4.85
C ALA A 68 -14.23 -1.77 4.48
N SER A 69 -14.72 -1.58 3.26
CA SER A 69 -15.36 -0.31 2.91
C SER A 69 -16.61 -0.12 3.75
N MET A 70 -16.77 1.05 4.34
CA MET A 70 -17.96 1.37 5.13
C MET A 70 -19.17 1.47 4.21
N ASN A 71 -20.09 0.56 4.39
CA ASN A 71 -21.38 0.56 3.72
C ASN A 71 -22.47 0.75 4.78
N ILE A 72 -22.91 1.98 4.95
CA ILE A 72 -23.95 2.31 5.92
C ILE A 72 -25.30 2.01 5.28
N PRO A 73 -26.11 1.10 5.84
CA PRO A 73 -27.42 0.77 5.31
C PRO A 73 -28.29 2.04 5.15
N ASP A 74 -29.03 2.09 4.05
CA ASP A 74 -29.98 3.16 3.70
C ASP A 74 -29.40 4.57 3.58
N VAL A 75 -28.08 4.75 3.73
CA VAL A 75 -27.41 6.03 3.48
C VAL A 75 -27.13 6.22 1.99
N LYS A 76 -27.68 7.32 1.46
CA LYS A 76 -27.51 7.70 0.06
C LYS A 76 -26.27 8.56 -0.13
N THR A 77 -25.35 8.14 -0.97
CA THR A 77 -24.14 8.91 -1.36
C THR A 77 -24.33 9.74 -2.63
N TRP A 78 -25.52 9.70 -3.23
CA TRP A 78 -25.89 10.47 -4.42
C TRP A 78 -27.26 11.16 -4.23
N LEU A 79 -27.51 12.18 -5.03
CA LEU A 79 -28.77 12.90 -5.01
C LEU A 79 -29.74 12.28 -6.04
N ASP A 80 -30.92 11.85 -5.58
CA ASP A 80 -32.01 11.39 -6.43
C ASP A 80 -32.71 12.59 -7.10
N LEU A 81 -32.08 13.16 -8.13
CA LEU A 81 -32.58 14.31 -8.83
C LEU A 81 -33.79 13.94 -9.72
N PRO A 82 -34.85 14.79 -9.76
CA PRO A 82 -36.04 14.50 -10.56
C PRO A 82 -35.72 14.43 -12.06
N ALA A 83 -36.45 13.59 -12.78
CA ALA A 83 -36.21 13.33 -14.21
C ALA A 83 -36.13 14.60 -15.09
N GLY A 84 -36.86 15.67 -14.73
CA GLY A 84 -36.83 16.93 -15.45
C GLY A 84 -35.59 17.79 -15.22
N TYR A 85 -34.78 17.48 -14.20
CA TYR A 85 -33.58 18.24 -13.85
C TYR A 85 -32.57 18.30 -15.00
N TRP A 86 -32.37 17.21 -15.68
CA TRP A 86 -31.39 17.08 -16.77
C TRP A 86 -31.82 17.79 -18.06
N ASN A 87 -33.11 18.19 -18.18
CA ASN A 87 -33.65 18.96 -19.29
C ASN A 87 -33.49 20.48 -19.13
N LEU A 88 -33.12 20.95 -17.94
CA LEU A 88 -32.83 22.35 -17.67
C LEU A 88 -31.48 22.76 -18.27
N ASN A 89 -31.37 24.00 -18.73
CA ASN A 89 -30.09 24.56 -19.14
C ASN A 89 -29.10 24.61 -17.97
N TYR A 90 -27.82 24.51 -18.26
CA TYR A 90 -26.77 24.48 -17.23
C TYR A 90 -26.83 25.70 -16.30
N ASP A 91 -27.12 26.89 -16.85
CA ASP A 91 -27.17 28.15 -16.15
C ASP A 91 -28.55 28.49 -15.57
N ASP A 92 -29.52 27.55 -15.63
CA ASP A 92 -30.85 27.79 -15.09
C ASP A 92 -30.83 27.81 -13.56
N PRO A 93 -31.24 28.92 -12.91
CA PRO A 93 -31.25 29.03 -11.46
C PRO A 93 -32.06 27.93 -10.75
N LEU A 94 -33.07 27.40 -11.41
CA LEU A 94 -33.90 26.31 -10.91
C LEU A 94 -33.08 25.02 -10.67
N ARG A 95 -31.97 24.81 -11.40
CA ARG A 95 -31.08 23.66 -11.15
C ARG A 95 -30.48 23.72 -9.76
N LEU A 96 -29.99 24.89 -9.35
CA LEU A 96 -29.40 25.07 -8.04
C LEU A 96 -30.46 24.85 -6.94
N GLU A 97 -31.63 25.47 -7.08
CA GLU A 97 -32.73 25.32 -6.13
C GLU A 97 -33.19 23.88 -5.94
N ILE A 98 -33.35 23.13 -7.05
CA ILE A 98 -33.70 21.70 -7.00
C ILE A 98 -32.60 20.90 -6.30
N ARG A 99 -31.36 21.16 -6.64
CA ARG A 99 -30.21 20.45 -6.05
C ARG A 99 -30.08 20.67 -4.56
N GLU A 100 -30.19 21.91 -4.10
CA GLU A 100 -30.16 22.28 -2.68
C GLU A 100 -31.32 21.61 -1.91
N LYS A 101 -32.52 21.64 -2.48
CA LYS A 101 -33.68 21.00 -1.86
C LYS A 101 -33.51 19.49 -1.72
N VAL A 102 -33.08 18.82 -2.80
CA VAL A 102 -32.86 17.38 -2.79
C VAL A 102 -31.70 17.03 -1.85
N ALA A 103 -30.61 17.80 -1.86
CA ALA A 103 -29.49 17.60 -0.96
C ALA A 103 -29.91 17.71 0.51
N PHE A 104 -30.72 18.70 0.85
CA PHE A 104 -31.26 18.85 2.20
C PHE A 104 -32.16 17.66 2.61
N GLN A 105 -33.02 17.19 1.71
CA GLN A 105 -33.87 16.02 1.96
C GLN A 105 -33.04 14.76 2.17
N THR A 106 -32.06 14.52 1.28
CA THR A 106 -31.14 13.38 1.39
C THR A 106 -30.33 13.44 2.69
N MET A 107 -29.87 14.63 3.09
CA MET A 107 -29.16 14.82 4.35
C MET A 107 -30.05 14.44 5.56
N MET A 108 -31.31 14.85 5.56
CA MET A 108 -32.24 14.51 6.65
C MET A 108 -32.52 13.01 6.72
N GLU A 109 -32.77 12.36 5.55
CA GLU A 109 -32.97 10.92 5.46
C GLU A 109 -31.72 10.16 5.94
N ASN A 110 -30.53 10.59 5.49
CA ASN A 110 -29.27 10.00 5.92
C ASN A 110 -29.02 10.16 7.43
N THR A 111 -29.35 11.32 7.99
CA THR A 111 -29.22 11.54 9.43
C THR A 111 -30.11 10.59 10.23
N GLU A 112 -31.37 10.39 9.80
CA GLU A 112 -32.29 9.44 10.44
C GLU A 112 -31.76 8.00 10.33
N SER A 113 -31.22 7.61 9.17
CA SER A 113 -30.61 6.29 8.98
C SER A 113 -29.39 6.09 9.88
N ILE A 114 -28.51 7.10 9.99
CA ILE A 114 -27.31 7.05 10.83
C ILE A 114 -27.68 6.99 12.32
N ASP A 115 -28.66 7.78 12.76
CA ASP A 115 -29.11 7.81 14.15
C ASP A 115 -29.76 6.49 14.61
N ALA A 116 -30.21 5.67 13.65
CA ALA A 116 -30.81 4.36 13.91
C ALA A 116 -29.79 3.20 14.00
N LEU A 117 -28.51 3.46 13.66
CA LEU A 117 -27.47 2.41 13.65
C LEU A 117 -26.97 2.08 15.04
N GLU A 118 -26.69 0.80 15.24
CA GLU A 118 -25.87 0.32 16.35
C GLU A 118 -24.41 0.15 15.90
N LEU A 119 -23.47 0.15 16.83
CA LEU A 119 -22.05 -0.03 16.53
C LEU A 119 -21.77 -1.36 15.79
N SER A 120 -22.50 -2.40 16.17
CA SER A 120 -22.46 -3.72 15.52
C SER A 120 -22.83 -3.70 14.04
N ASP A 121 -23.53 -2.67 13.56
CA ASP A 121 -23.86 -2.52 12.14
C ASP A 121 -22.68 -1.98 11.31
N LEU A 122 -21.71 -1.37 11.95
CA LEU A 122 -20.56 -0.72 11.30
C LEU A 122 -19.27 -1.55 11.39
N ILE A 123 -19.08 -2.27 12.50
CA ILE A 123 -17.83 -2.98 12.77
C ILE A 123 -17.74 -4.26 11.93
N PRO A 124 -16.57 -4.55 11.31
CA PRO A 124 -16.32 -5.82 10.64
C PRO A 124 -16.49 -7.00 11.60
N GLN A 125 -17.17 -8.05 11.15
CA GLN A 125 -17.44 -9.25 11.95
C GLN A 125 -16.50 -10.40 11.55
N VAL A 126 -16.32 -11.34 12.48
CA VAL A 126 -15.62 -12.60 12.28
C VAL A 126 -16.62 -13.74 12.36
N TYR A 127 -16.60 -14.64 11.40
CA TYR A 127 -17.45 -15.82 11.35
C TYR A 127 -16.57 -17.07 11.44
N GLU A 128 -16.91 -17.99 12.32
CA GLU A 128 -16.24 -19.28 12.41
C GLU A 128 -17.16 -20.39 11.89
N TYR A 129 -16.66 -21.15 10.93
CA TYR A 129 -17.38 -22.32 10.41
C TYR A 129 -16.79 -23.60 11.02
N SER A 130 -17.62 -24.38 11.68
CA SER A 130 -17.27 -25.67 12.28
C SER A 130 -18.47 -26.60 12.24
N ASP A 131 -18.26 -27.85 11.83
CA ASP A 131 -19.27 -28.95 11.85
C ASP A 131 -20.59 -28.63 11.12
N GLY A 132 -20.56 -27.76 10.10
CA GLY A 132 -21.74 -27.37 9.35
C GLY A 132 -22.50 -26.19 9.95
N GLU A 133 -22.07 -25.69 11.09
CA GLU A 133 -22.63 -24.51 11.76
C GLU A 133 -21.70 -23.32 11.65
N VAL A 134 -22.28 -22.13 11.76
CA VAL A 134 -21.54 -20.87 11.76
C VAL A 134 -21.83 -20.12 13.04
N SER A 135 -20.76 -19.74 13.70
CA SER A 135 -20.77 -18.83 14.84
C SER A 135 -20.32 -17.44 14.38
N VAL A 136 -21.06 -16.42 14.81
CA VAL A 136 -20.68 -15.01 14.59
C VAL A 136 -20.02 -14.51 15.86
N HIS A 137 -18.79 -14.03 15.73
CA HIS A 137 -18.06 -13.40 16.81
C HIS A 137 -18.19 -11.88 16.64
N THR A 138 -19.10 -11.31 17.41
CA THR A 138 -19.34 -9.86 17.44
C THR A 138 -18.45 -9.23 18.50
N MET A 139 -17.88 -8.10 18.19
CA MET A 139 -17.16 -7.29 19.18
C MET A 139 -18.09 -6.81 20.28
N SER A 140 -17.57 -6.67 21.47
CA SER A 140 -18.33 -6.16 22.62
C SER A 140 -18.22 -4.64 22.72
N ASP A 141 -19.13 -4.00 23.48
CA ASP A 141 -19.08 -2.55 23.76
C ASP A 141 -17.78 -2.12 24.48
N ASN A 142 -17.03 -3.07 25.04
CA ASN A 142 -15.73 -2.80 25.68
C ASN A 142 -14.59 -2.60 24.69
N ASP A 143 -14.78 -3.02 23.43
CA ASP A 143 -13.74 -3.00 22.40
C ASP A 143 -13.61 -1.63 21.72
N CYS A 144 -14.41 -0.64 22.12
CA CYS A 144 -14.31 0.75 21.63
C CYS A 144 -12.94 1.40 21.87
N ALA A 145 -12.17 0.91 22.84
CA ALA A 145 -10.81 1.39 23.11
C ALA A 145 -9.81 0.97 22.02
N GLU A 146 -10.17 0.02 21.17
CA GLU A 146 -9.34 -0.54 20.09
C GLU A 146 -9.54 0.19 18.75
N PHE A 147 -10.31 1.28 18.76
CA PHE A 147 -10.54 2.10 17.58
C PHE A 147 -9.68 3.35 17.58
N VAL A 148 -9.03 3.60 16.43
CA VAL A 148 -8.33 4.84 16.14
C VAL A 148 -8.87 5.44 14.85
N ALA A 149 -9.05 6.76 14.85
CA ALA A 149 -9.46 7.51 13.65
C ALA A 149 -8.60 8.75 13.49
N PRO A 150 -8.10 9.06 12.28
CA PRO A 150 -7.43 10.32 11.99
C PRO A 150 -8.40 11.50 12.13
N GLU A 151 -7.93 12.62 12.69
CA GLU A 151 -8.74 13.81 12.91
C GLU A 151 -9.31 14.43 11.63
N SER A 152 -8.57 14.31 10.51
CA SER A 152 -8.86 15.03 9.27
C SER A 152 -8.90 14.13 8.04
N SER A 153 -9.31 12.88 8.17
CA SER A 153 -9.49 11.96 7.04
C SER A 153 -10.97 11.83 6.68
N LEU A 154 -11.28 11.79 5.39
CA LEU A 154 -12.58 11.36 4.89
C LEU A 154 -12.63 9.83 4.95
N ASN A 155 -12.92 9.32 6.12
CA ASN A 155 -12.91 7.91 6.43
C ASN A 155 -13.99 7.17 5.64
N ARG A 156 -13.57 6.19 4.82
CA ARG A 156 -14.47 5.42 3.97
C ARG A 156 -14.52 3.94 4.30
N GLY A 157 -13.83 3.54 5.35
CA GLY A 157 -13.77 2.14 5.73
C GLY A 157 -13.12 1.91 7.08
N ILE A 158 -12.96 0.65 7.39
CA ILE A 158 -12.29 0.18 8.60
C ILE A 158 -11.20 -0.81 8.19
N SER A 159 -9.98 -0.49 8.56
CA SER A 159 -8.85 -1.42 8.48
C SER A 159 -8.73 -2.15 9.79
N SER A 160 -8.72 -3.48 9.75
CA SER A 160 -8.63 -4.33 10.94
C SER A 160 -7.32 -5.11 10.93
N ILE A 161 -6.63 -5.11 12.06
CA ILE A 161 -5.47 -5.97 12.32
C ILE A 161 -5.97 -7.13 13.16
N PHE A 162 -6.11 -8.28 12.53
CA PHE A 162 -6.59 -9.50 13.16
C PHE A 162 -5.39 -10.36 13.57
N THR A 163 -5.21 -10.58 14.86
CA THR A 163 -4.11 -11.32 15.48
C THR A 163 -4.60 -12.65 15.96
N LEU A 164 -4.04 -13.76 15.46
CA LEU A 164 -4.45 -15.13 15.76
C LEU A 164 -3.27 -16.00 16.14
N GLY A 165 -3.33 -16.62 17.31
CA GLY A 165 -2.44 -17.71 17.70
C GLY A 165 -2.77 -19.01 16.97
N LEU A 166 -1.80 -19.59 16.23
CA LEU A 166 -2.00 -20.78 15.41
C LEU A 166 -2.12 -22.08 16.21
N THR A 167 -1.60 -22.11 17.41
CA THR A 167 -1.53 -23.30 18.27
C THR A 167 -2.60 -23.31 19.36
N ALA A 168 -3.43 -22.27 19.45
CA ALA A 168 -4.49 -22.19 20.43
C ALA A 168 -5.59 -23.24 20.17
N SER A 169 -6.02 -23.94 21.21
CA SER A 169 -7.08 -24.95 21.13
C SER A 169 -8.48 -24.32 21.04
N ALA A 170 -8.62 -23.07 21.45
CA ALA A 170 -9.82 -22.25 21.32
C ALA A 170 -9.58 -21.09 20.35
N LEU A 171 -10.64 -20.48 19.82
CA LEU A 171 -10.52 -19.26 19.06
C LEU A 171 -10.24 -18.10 20.04
N GLU A 172 -8.96 -17.79 20.17
CA GLU A 172 -8.51 -16.59 20.87
C GLU A 172 -7.88 -15.68 19.83
N TYR A 173 -8.41 -14.49 19.68
CA TYR A 173 -7.89 -13.48 18.76
C TYR A 173 -8.00 -12.10 19.40
N ASP A 174 -7.12 -11.22 18.95
CA ASP A 174 -7.11 -9.81 19.24
C ASP A 174 -7.35 -9.03 17.95
N VAL A 175 -8.01 -7.88 18.02
CA VAL A 175 -8.34 -7.10 16.84
C VAL A 175 -8.27 -5.61 17.14
N ASP A 176 -7.44 -4.89 16.37
CA ASP A 176 -7.38 -3.43 16.36
C ASP A 176 -8.03 -2.87 15.11
N HIS A 177 -8.64 -1.71 15.22
CA HIS A 177 -9.33 -1.05 14.12
C HIS A 177 -8.85 0.36 13.88
N ILE A 178 -8.60 0.68 12.60
CA ILE A 178 -8.38 2.05 12.13
C ILE A 178 -9.54 2.44 11.23
N VAL A 179 -10.27 3.47 11.63
CA VAL A 179 -11.32 4.07 10.80
C VAL A 179 -10.66 5.04 9.83
N GLY A 180 -10.54 4.66 8.57
CA GLY A 180 -9.76 5.43 7.59
C GLY A 180 -9.91 4.92 6.17
N ASN A 181 -8.94 5.27 5.32
CA ASN A 181 -8.85 4.81 3.95
C ASN A 181 -8.07 3.48 3.87
N HIS A 182 -8.07 2.88 2.67
CA HIS A 182 -7.31 1.67 2.41
C HIS A 182 -5.81 1.91 2.63
N PRO A 183 -5.15 1.23 3.60
CA PRO A 183 -3.77 1.51 3.95
C PRO A 183 -2.79 0.71 3.12
N LEU A 184 -1.59 1.25 3.01
CA LEU A 184 -0.37 0.51 2.74
C LEU A 184 0.16 -0.05 4.08
N VAL A 185 0.68 -1.26 4.08
CA VAL A 185 1.16 -1.94 5.29
C VAL A 185 2.65 -2.19 5.21
N TYR A 186 3.38 -1.71 6.20
CA TYR A 186 4.77 -2.09 6.49
C TYR A 186 4.82 -2.89 7.79
N ALA A 187 5.67 -3.90 7.86
CA ALA A 187 5.94 -4.62 9.10
C ALA A 187 7.41 -5.05 9.19
N SER A 188 8.02 -4.80 10.37
CA SER A 188 9.26 -5.42 10.82
C SER A 188 8.96 -6.62 11.74
N SER A 189 9.94 -7.08 12.53
CA SER A 189 9.74 -8.10 13.57
C SER A 189 8.88 -7.60 14.72
N ASP A 190 8.95 -6.30 15.03
CA ASP A 190 8.42 -5.72 16.26
C ASP A 190 7.44 -4.58 16.02
N LEU A 191 7.39 -4.01 14.81
CA LEU A 191 6.55 -2.88 14.46
C LEU A 191 5.70 -3.18 13.23
N LEU A 192 4.42 -2.83 13.29
CA LEU A 192 3.52 -2.76 12.15
C LEU A 192 3.09 -1.31 11.94
N VAL A 193 3.10 -0.86 10.69
CA VAL A 193 2.68 0.49 10.29
C VAL A 193 1.58 0.39 9.25
N LEU A 194 0.47 1.06 9.50
CA LEU A 194 -0.55 1.35 8.50
C LEU A 194 -0.34 2.78 8.01
N ALA A 195 -0.11 2.93 6.71
CA ALA A 195 0.08 4.22 6.06
C ALA A 195 -1.09 4.46 5.11
N GLU A 196 -1.93 5.45 5.39
CA GLU A 196 -3.08 5.79 4.57
C GLU A 196 -2.95 7.18 3.96
N THR A 197 -3.33 7.31 2.71
CA THR A 197 -3.38 8.62 2.06
C THR A 197 -4.56 9.41 2.63
N ALA A 198 -4.27 10.56 3.23
CA ALA A 198 -5.28 11.45 3.82
C ALA A 198 -6.10 12.21 2.77
N PHE A 199 -5.71 12.13 1.53
CA PHE A 199 -6.30 12.83 0.40
C PHE A 199 -7.47 12.05 -0.21
N ASP A 200 -8.61 12.74 -0.45
CA ASP A 200 -9.73 12.20 -1.20
C ASP A 200 -9.65 12.58 -2.69
N ALA A 201 -8.99 11.75 -3.47
CA ALA A 201 -8.80 11.94 -4.91
C ALA A 201 -10.11 11.95 -5.75
N TRP A 202 -11.26 11.66 -5.16
CA TRP A 202 -12.53 11.54 -5.87
C TRP A 202 -13.25 12.87 -6.11
N TRP A 203 -12.92 13.95 -5.38
CA TRP A 203 -13.55 15.26 -5.53
C TRP A 203 -12.71 16.20 -6.37
N PHE A 204 -12.64 15.94 -7.67
CA PHE A 204 -11.90 16.73 -8.66
C PHE A 204 -12.32 18.22 -8.74
N TRP A 205 -13.41 18.61 -8.12
CA TRP A 205 -14.08 19.88 -8.36
C TRP A 205 -14.03 20.88 -7.20
N ASN A 206 -13.56 20.48 -6.02
CA ASN A 206 -13.67 21.29 -4.79
C ASN A 206 -12.34 21.41 -4.01
N ASN A 207 -11.19 21.35 -4.68
CA ASN A 207 -9.91 21.42 -3.99
C ASN A 207 -9.34 22.85 -3.91
N ASP A 208 -9.93 23.68 -3.05
CA ASP A 208 -9.20 24.79 -2.47
C ASP A 208 -8.36 24.25 -1.30
N GLY A 209 -7.13 23.80 -1.61
CA GLY A 209 -6.09 23.52 -0.60
C GLY A 209 -6.11 22.17 0.11
N ALA A 210 -6.46 21.07 -0.57
CA ALA A 210 -6.21 19.74 -0.01
C ALA A 210 -4.73 19.38 -0.14
N ASP A 211 -4.01 19.45 0.96
CA ASP A 211 -2.62 19.05 1.04
C ASP A 211 -2.48 17.52 0.84
N GLU A 212 -1.55 17.12 -0.01
CA GLU A 212 -1.20 15.70 -0.15
C GLU A 212 -0.49 15.23 1.12
N MET A 213 -1.12 14.35 1.88
CA MET A 213 -0.58 13.84 3.14
C MET A 213 -0.79 12.34 3.28
N THR A 214 0.07 11.72 4.05
CA THR A 214 -0.06 10.33 4.50
C THR A 214 -0.16 10.29 6.02
N ASN A 215 -1.25 9.73 6.54
CA ASN A 215 -1.40 9.39 7.95
C ASN A 215 -0.67 8.08 8.22
N LEU A 216 -0.01 8.00 9.37
CA LEU A 216 0.74 6.84 9.82
C LEU A 216 0.20 6.39 11.18
N HIS A 217 -0.09 5.10 11.30
CA HIS A 217 -0.50 4.47 12.55
C HIS A 217 0.47 3.35 12.86
N THR A 218 1.04 3.35 14.06
CA THR A 218 2.05 2.38 14.48
C THR A 218 1.53 1.47 15.58
N PHE A 219 1.93 0.20 15.49
CA PHE A 219 1.56 -0.85 16.45
C PHE A 219 2.79 -1.66 16.83
N ASP A 220 2.98 -1.89 18.13
CA ASP A 220 3.93 -2.87 18.64
C ASP A 220 3.35 -4.28 18.42
N ILE A 221 4.11 -5.11 17.74
CA ILE A 221 3.79 -6.50 17.44
C ILE A 221 4.82 -7.48 18.02
N SER A 222 5.63 -7.04 18.96
CA SER A 222 6.66 -7.86 19.63
C SER A 222 6.05 -8.94 20.53
N ALA A 223 4.88 -8.66 21.12
CA ALA A 223 4.12 -9.66 21.87
C ALA A 223 3.40 -10.65 20.93
N PRO A 224 3.43 -11.97 21.22
CA PRO A 224 2.83 -12.95 20.34
C PRO A 224 1.30 -12.90 20.30
N ASP A 225 0.64 -12.45 21.38
CA ASP A 225 -0.79 -12.60 21.58
C ASP A 225 -1.58 -11.30 21.41
N ALA A 226 -0.91 -10.17 21.20
CA ALA A 226 -1.52 -8.86 21.11
C ALA A 226 -0.84 -7.97 20.09
N THR A 227 -1.59 -7.00 19.60
CA THR A 227 -1.12 -5.87 18.80
C THR A 227 -1.45 -4.61 19.57
N LEU A 228 -0.44 -3.80 19.89
CA LEU A 228 -0.63 -2.63 20.73
C LEU A 228 -0.40 -1.35 19.94
N TYR A 229 -1.39 -0.49 19.89
CA TYR A 229 -1.26 0.83 19.27
C TYR A 229 -0.20 1.67 20.00
N THR A 230 0.78 2.19 19.24
CA THR A 230 1.92 2.95 19.79
C THR A 230 1.99 4.40 19.34
N GLY A 231 1.07 4.84 18.48
CA GLY A 231 0.96 6.23 18.13
C GLY A 231 0.64 6.49 16.67
N SER A 232 0.35 7.74 16.35
CA SER A 232 0.09 8.20 14.99
C SER A 232 0.88 9.45 14.66
N GLY A 233 1.09 9.66 13.37
CA GLY A 233 1.72 10.85 12.83
C GLY A 233 1.26 11.12 11.41
N ARG A 234 1.79 12.19 10.83
CA ARG A 234 1.47 12.59 9.48
C ARG A 234 2.73 13.08 8.77
N VAL A 235 2.84 12.77 7.49
CA VAL A 235 3.89 13.27 6.61
C VAL A 235 3.28 13.86 5.35
N ASP A 236 3.94 14.87 4.78
CA ASP A 236 3.54 15.44 3.50
C ASP A 236 3.80 14.44 2.37
N GLY A 237 2.91 14.41 1.38
CA GLY A 237 3.03 13.58 0.19
C GLY A 237 2.50 12.16 0.36
N THR A 238 2.71 11.36 -0.67
CA THR A 238 2.24 9.98 -0.78
C THR A 238 3.39 8.98 -0.72
N VAL A 239 3.17 7.88 -0.02
CA VAL A 239 4.11 6.75 0.09
C VAL A 239 3.91 5.82 -1.09
N LEU A 240 4.99 5.47 -1.81
CA LEU A 240 4.91 4.64 -3.01
C LEU A 240 4.48 3.19 -2.69
N ASN A 241 5.17 2.55 -1.77
CA ASN A 241 4.94 1.14 -1.37
C ASN A 241 5.64 0.84 -0.04
N GLN A 242 5.54 -0.41 0.44
CA GLN A 242 6.12 -0.83 1.73
C GLN A 242 7.64 -0.59 1.86
N PHE A 243 8.39 -0.50 0.77
CA PHE A 243 9.84 -0.27 0.80
C PHE A 243 10.20 1.21 1.00
N ALA A 244 9.24 2.10 0.81
CA ALA A 244 9.38 3.51 1.16
C ALA A 244 9.24 3.79 2.66
N LEU A 245 8.94 2.75 3.45
CA LEU A 245 8.89 2.74 4.90
C LEU A 245 9.99 1.84 5.46
N SER A 246 10.59 2.23 6.57
CA SER A 246 11.55 1.40 7.31
C SER A 246 11.60 1.85 8.77
N GLU A 247 11.65 0.90 9.68
CA GLU A 247 11.98 1.16 11.08
C GLU A 247 13.40 0.66 11.36
N HIS A 248 14.17 1.44 12.10
CA HIS A 248 15.49 1.07 12.58
C HIS A 248 15.83 1.80 13.88
N GLU A 249 16.15 1.05 14.92
CA GLU A 249 16.51 1.57 16.24
C GLU A 249 15.46 2.55 16.82
N GLY A 250 14.16 2.26 16.62
CA GLY A 250 13.05 3.08 17.11
C GLY A 250 12.75 4.33 16.26
N VAL A 251 13.41 4.49 15.12
CA VAL A 251 13.17 5.58 14.17
C VAL A 251 12.39 5.05 12.97
N LEU A 252 11.20 5.59 12.73
CA LEU A 252 10.47 5.34 11.49
C LEU A 252 10.96 6.28 10.39
N ARG A 253 11.37 5.73 9.26
CA ARG A 253 11.86 6.47 8.09
C ARG A 253 10.86 6.30 6.96
N VAL A 254 10.48 7.41 6.35
CA VAL A 254 9.41 7.47 5.35
C VAL A 254 9.86 8.28 4.16
N ALA A 255 9.81 7.70 2.95
CA ALA A 255 10.05 8.43 1.71
C ALA A 255 8.72 8.71 1.01
N THR A 256 8.48 9.96 0.64
CA THR A 256 7.23 10.41 0.00
C THR A 256 7.49 11.28 -1.21
N THR A 257 6.49 11.37 -2.08
CA THR A 257 6.44 12.35 -3.17
C THR A 257 5.23 13.26 -2.96
N THR A 258 5.46 14.57 -3.06
CA THR A 258 4.44 15.63 -3.04
C THR A 258 4.14 16.11 -4.46
N GLY A 259 3.02 16.79 -4.70
CA GLY A 259 2.66 17.36 -5.98
C GLY A 259 2.22 16.36 -7.06
N GLN A 260 1.96 15.10 -6.71
CA GLN A 260 1.55 14.06 -7.68
C GLN A 260 0.13 14.25 -8.21
N TRP A 261 -0.74 14.86 -7.41
CA TRP A 261 -2.16 15.04 -7.73
C TRP A 261 -2.49 16.43 -8.28
N MET A 262 -1.47 17.22 -8.59
CA MET A 262 -1.59 18.55 -9.17
C MET A 262 -2.25 18.49 -10.54
N ARG A 263 -3.14 19.46 -10.79
CA ARG A 263 -3.86 19.56 -12.06
C ARG A 263 -3.43 20.85 -12.79
N TRP A 264 -3.35 20.77 -14.10
CA TRP A 264 -2.94 21.89 -14.97
C TRP A 264 -3.84 23.14 -14.88
N TRP A 265 -4.98 23.03 -14.21
CA TRP A 265 -5.92 24.16 -13.96
C TRP A 265 -5.81 24.73 -12.53
N MET A 266 -4.89 24.27 -11.72
CA MET A 266 -4.62 24.82 -10.39
C MET A 266 -3.61 25.97 -10.54
N ASP A 267 -3.99 27.18 -10.12
CA ASP A 267 -3.19 28.39 -10.33
C ASP A 267 -1.89 28.44 -9.49
N ASP A 268 -1.86 27.72 -8.35
CA ASP A 268 -0.74 27.70 -7.40
C ASP A 268 -0.13 26.29 -7.24
N ALA A 269 -0.04 25.56 -8.35
CA ALA A 269 0.48 24.20 -8.37
C ALA A 269 1.97 24.16 -7.99
N GLU A 270 2.31 23.57 -6.84
CA GLU A 270 3.69 23.28 -6.50
C GLU A 270 4.25 22.14 -7.37
N PRO A 271 5.49 22.26 -7.89
CA PRO A 271 6.07 21.19 -8.66
C PRO A 271 6.24 19.92 -7.81
N MET A 272 6.12 18.77 -8.47
CA MET A 272 6.39 17.48 -7.84
C MET A 272 7.76 17.49 -7.17
N SER A 273 7.85 16.95 -5.96
CA SER A 273 9.09 16.88 -5.21
C SER A 273 9.12 15.61 -4.36
N SER A 274 10.29 15.08 -4.13
CA SER A 274 10.51 13.89 -3.31
C SER A 274 11.27 14.24 -2.04
N GLN A 275 10.96 13.53 -0.95
CA GLN A 275 11.58 13.75 0.36
C GLN A 275 11.73 12.45 1.15
N LEU A 276 12.61 12.47 2.15
CA LEU A 276 12.74 11.44 3.18
C LEU A 276 12.58 12.11 4.54
N VAL A 277 11.66 11.60 5.34
CA VAL A 277 11.33 12.09 6.69
C VAL A 277 11.66 11.01 7.71
N THR A 278 12.23 11.38 8.83
CA THR A 278 12.46 10.52 9.99
C THR A 278 11.53 10.94 11.12
N LEU A 279 10.88 9.95 11.74
CA LEU A 279 9.90 10.16 12.79
C LEU A 279 10.30 9.36 14.03
N VAL A 280 10.06 9.93 15.20
CA VAL A 280 10.29 9.27 16.48
C VAL A 280 9.03 9.31 17.35
N PRO A 281 8.80 8.28 18.19
CA PRO A 281 7.69 8.28 19.14
C PRO A 281 7.81 9.43 20.14
N SER A 282 6.68 10.03 20.49
CA SER A 282 6.57 11.08 21.50
C SER A 282 5.20 11.00 22.17
N THR A 283 5.00 11.80 23.21
CA THR A 283 3.69 11.98 23.83
C THR A 283 3.29 13.43 23.68
N ASP A 284 2.12 13.66 23.11
CA ASP A 284 1.55 14.99 23.01
C ASP A 284 1.27 15.55 24.42
N ALA A 285 1.77 16.75 24.70
CA ALA A 285 1.72 17.32 26.03
C ALA A 285 0.33 17.84 26.45
N GLU A 286 -0.55 18.10 25.47
CA GLU A 286 -1.89 18.63 25.72
C GLU A 286 -2.92 17.49 25.86
N THR A 287 -2.82 16.49 25.02
CA THR A 287 -3.80 15.39 24.96
C THR A 287 -3.34 14.15 25.72
N GLY A 288 -2.04 13.97 25.93
CA GLY A 288 -1.45 12.75 26.47
C GLY A 288 -1.39 11.58 25.49
N HIS A 289 -1.78 11.79 24.24
CA HIS A 289 -1.78 10.75 23.22
C HIS A 289 -0.35 10.44 22.75
N GLN A 290 -0.14 9.18 22.37
CA GLN A 290 1.09 8.76 21.70
C GLN A 290 1.08 9.26 20.26
N VAL A 291 2.16 9.93 19.86
CA VAL A 291 2.30 10.55 18.53
C VAL A 291 3.67 10.24 17.94
N LEU A 292 3.76 10.32 16.63
CA LEU A 292 5.02 10.34 15.90
C LEU A 292 5.36 11.78 15.56
N VAL A 293 6.53 12.23 15.96
CA VAL A 293 7.02 13.58 15.65
C VAL A 293 8.19 13.52 14.69
N GLU A 294 8.26 14.47 13.79
CA GLU A 294 9.40 14.60 12.88
C GLU A 294 10.68 14.89 13.68
N ALA A 295 11.70 14.07 13.45
CA ALA A 295 13.04 14.26 14.00
C ALA A 295 13.93 15.01 13.01
N GLY A 296 13.80 14.72 11.70
CA GLY A 296 14.57 15.36 10.64
C GLY A 296 14.01 15.00 9.26
N ARG A 297 14.48 15.73 8.23
CA ARG A 297 14.12 15.45 6.84
C ARG A 297 15.23 15.81 5.86
N VAL A 298 15.18 15.18 4.70
CA VAL A 298 15.81 15.62 3.46
C VAL A 298 14.68 15.89 2.48
N ASP A 299 14.57 17.11 2.00
CA ASP A 299 13.56 17.55 1.04
C ASP A 299 14.17 18.00 -0.29
N GLY A 300 13.31 18.33 -1.25
CA GLY A 300 13.76 18.85 -2.54
C GLY A 300 14.57 17.86 -3.37
N LEU A 301 14.42 16.57 -3.16
CA LEU A 301 15.04 15.54 -3.99
C LEU A 301 14.37 15.56 -5.37
N ALA A 302 15.19 15.77 -6.41
CA ALA A 302 14.78 15.75 -7.82
C ALA A 302 13.46 16.52 -8.10
N PRO A 303 13.45 17.86 -8.06
CA PRO A 303 12.26 18.65 -8.37
C PRO A 303 11.68 18.31 -9.76
N GLY A 304 10.39 18.04 -9.84
CA GLY A 304 9.70 17.59 -11.05
C GLY A 304 9.60 16.06 -11.18
N GLU A 305 10.28 15.30 -10.34
CA GLU A 305 10.34 13.85 -10.41
C GLU A 305 9.60 13.18 -9.24
N ARG A 306 9.02 12.02 -9.51
CA ARG A 306 8.45 11.16 -8.47
C ARG A 306 9.38 10.02 -8.11
N ILE A 307 9.20 9.47 -6.91
CA ILE A 307 9.87 8.24 -6.48
C ILE A 307 9.35 7.04 -7.29
N TRP A 308 10.28 6.21 -7.78
CA TRP A 308 10.00 4.94 -8.45
C TRP A 308 10.41 3.72 -7.65
N SER A 309 11.45 3.83 -6.86
CA SER A 309 11.81 2.81 -5.87
C SER A 309 12.56 3.38 -4.69
N VAL A 310 12.41 2.70 -3.55
CA VAL A 310 13.13 3.01 -2.31
C VAL A 310 13.65 1.71 -1.70
N ARG A 311 14.81 1.78 -1.08
CA ARG A 311 15.32 0.71 -0.22
C ARG A 311 16.12 1.27 0.91
N TYR A 312 15.96 0.71 2.09
CA TYR A 312 16.78 1.00 3.25
C TYR A 312 17.71 -0.17 3.57
N ASP A 313 18.92 0.14 3.98
CA ASP A 313 19.90 -0.83 4.47
C ASP A 313 20.63 -0.21 5.67
N ALA A 314 20.25 -0.64 6.86
CA ALA A 314 20.74 -0.12 8.14
C ALA A 314 20.73 1.43 8.20
N ASP A 315 21.88 2.07 8.08
CA ASP A 315 22.11 3.51 8.18
C ASP A 315 22.03 4.25 6.84
N ARG A 316 21.64 3.56 5.75
CA ARG A 316 21.51 4.15 4.40
C ARG A 316 20.11 3.99 3.83
N ALA A 317 19.70 4.97 3.04
CA ALA A 317 18.55 4.90 2.17
C ALA A 317 18.98 5.10 0.71
N TYR A 318 18.34 4.35 -0.17
CA TYR A 318 18.52 4.43 -1.62
C TYR A 318 17.18 4.83 -2.23
N ILE A 319 17.14 5.92 -2.95
CA ILE A 319 15.92 6.43 -3.59
C ILE A 319 16.20 6.60 -5.07
N VAL A 320 15.30 6.09 -5.88
CA VAL A 320 15.31 6.29 -7.33
C VAL A 320 14.12 7.16 -7.68
N THR A 321 14.38 8.29 -8.33
CA THR A 321 13.37 9.18 -8.91
C THR A 321 13.48 9.15 -10.42
N PHE A 322 12.49 9.60 -11.17
CA PHE A 322 12.52 9.61 -12.62
C PHE A 322 11.56 10.61 -13.25
N GLU A 323 12.06 11.37 -14.23
CA GLU A 323 11.32 12.09 -15.25
C GLU A 323 11.81 11.71 -16.65
N GLN A 324 13.10 11.82 -16.93
CA GLN A 324 13.72 11.46 -18.22
C GLN A 324 15.02 10.67 -18.07
N ILE A 325 15.78 10.92 -17.02
CA ILE A 325 17.02 10.22 -16.63
C ILE A 325 16.89 9.94 -15.14
N ASP A 326 17.29 8.75 -14.72
CA ASP A 326 17.11 8.25 -13.37
C ASP A 326 18.26 8.64 -12.42
N PRO A 327 18.07 9.53 -11.44
CA PRO A 327 19.02 9.67 -10.36
C PRO A 327 18.79 8.60 -9.27
N LEU A 328 19.84 7.82 -8.97
CA LEU A 328 19.95 7.06 -7.73
C LEU A 328 20.55 7.96 -6.66
N TRP A 329 19.77 8.22 -5.62
CA TRP A 329 20.19 8.97 -4.43
C TRP A 329 20.67 8.01 -3.36
N VAL A 330 21.83 8.30 -2.76
CA VAL A 330 22.35 7.63 -1.56
C VAL A 330 22.27 8.61 -0.40
N ILE A 331 21.51 8.24 0.64
CA ILE A 331 21.20 9.09 1.76
C ILE A 331 21.68 8.44 3.06
N ASP A 332 22.42 9.18 3.88
CA ASP A 332 22.76 8.79 5.25
C ASP A 332 21.55 9.07 6.17
N VAL A 333 21.06 8.04 6.81
CA VAL A 333 19.95 8.09 7.77
C VAL A 333 20.37 7.60 9.17
N SER A 334 21.68 7.57 9.43
CA SER A 334 22.24 7.16 10.74
C SER A 334 21.88 8.15 11.86
N ASN A 335 21.75 9.43 11.51
CA ASN A 335 21.30 10.46 12.44
C ASN A 335 19.88 10.89 12.12
N ALA A 336 18.92 10.44 12.90
CA ALA A 336 17.51 10.76 12.71
C ALA A 336 17.22 12.29 12.66
N SER A 337 17.95 13.09 13.42
CA SER A 337 17.74 14.55 13.45
C SER A 337 18.37 15.30 12.28
N ASN A 338 19.20 14.63 11.49
CA ASN A 338 19.90 15.27 10.37
C ASN A 338 20.26 14.24 9.29
N PRO A 339 19.27 13.66 8.60
CA PRO A 339 19.55 12.84 7.42
C PRO A 339 20.18 13.70 6.32
N THR A 340 21.13 13.14 5.55
CA THR A 340 21.89 13.91 4.55
C THR A 340 22.11 13.11 3.27
N VAL A 341 22.06 13.78 2.10
CA VAL A 341 22.45 13.18 0.84
C VAL A 341 23.96 12.98 0.83
N LEU A 342 24.41 11.75 0.58
CA LEU A 342 25.83 11.41 0.40
C LEU A 342 26.25 11.53 -1.05
N GLY A 343 25.45 11.00 -1.99
CA GLY A 343 25.76 11.00 -3.39
C GLY A 343 24.53 10.89 -4.29
N GLU A 344 24.72 11.23 -5.55
CA GLU A 344 23.75 11.13 -6.63
C GLU A 344 24.40 10.51 -7.85
N LEU A 345 23.76 9.52 -8.47
CA LEU A 345 24.21 8.93 -9.72
C LEU A 345 23.09 8.96 -10.75
N LYS A 346 23.30 9.70 -11.84
CA LYS A 346 22.37 9.73 -12.99
C LYS A 346 22.67 8.60 -13.95
N VAL A 347 21.69 7.71 -14.15
CA VAL A 347 21.82 6.55 -15.03
C VAL A 347 20.68 6.49 -16.04
N PRO A 348 20.92 5.93 -17.24
CA PRO A 348 19.89 5.69 -18.23
C PRO A 348 18.90 4.60 -17.79
N GLY A 349 17.59 4.86 -17.96
CA GLY A 349 16.52 3.93 -17.59
C GLY A 349 15.94 4.23 -16.21
N VAL A 350 15.21 3.29 -15.60
CA VAL A 350 14.63 3.41 -14.25
C VAL A 350 14.68 2.08 -13.51
N SER A 351 15.06 2.13 -12.24
CA SER A 351 15.00 0.98 -11.33
C SER A 351 13.67 1.02 -10.55
N THR A 352 12.83 0.01 -10.73
CA THR A 352 11.53 -0.12 -10.07
C THR A 352 11.60 -0.93 -8.76
N TYR A 353 12.66 -1.73 -8.60
CA TYR A 353 12.95 -2.46 -7.38
C TYR A 353 14.47 -2.51 -7.14
N ILE A 354 14.87 -2.31 -5.88
CA ILE A 354 16.26 -2.30 -5.42
C ILE A 354 16.46 -3.45 -4.44
N HIS A 355 17.50 -4.25 -4.67
CA HIS A 355 17.93 -5.34 -3.79
C HIS A 355 19.39 -5.13 -3.36
N PRO A 356 19.66 -4.81 -2.08
CA PRO A 356 21.01 -4.77 -1.55
C PRO A 356 21.65 -6.17 -1.60
N LEU A 357 22.77 -6.32 -2.32
CA LEU A 357 23.56 -7.54 -2.32
C LEU A 357 24.54 -7.57 -1.16
N SER A 358 25.07 -6.40 -0.81
CA SER A 358 25.96 -6.13 0.31
C SER A 358 25.86 -4.64 0.65
N ARG A 359 26.63 -4.20 1.66
CA ARG A 359 26.77 -2.79 1.96
C ARG A 359 27.29 -1.94 0.79
N ASP A 360 28.03 -2.57 -0.13
CA ASP A 360 28.77 -1.90 -1.20
C ASP A 360 28.16 -2.13 -2.59
N HIS A 361 27.14 -2.97 -2.72
CA HIS A 361 26.56 -3.29 -4.02
C HIS A 361 25.03 -3.40 -3.98
N LEU A 362 24.37 -2.79 -4.98
CA LEU A 362 22.94 -2.92 -5.22
C LEU A 362 22.68 -3.62 -6.54
N LEU A 363 21.74 -4.56 -6.54
CA LEU A 363 21.18 -5.16 -7.76
C LEU A 363 19.76 -4.62 -7.94
N THR A 364 19.43 -4.14 -9.12
CA THR A 364 18.11 -3.59 -9.40
C THR A 364 17.48 -4.23 -10.62
N ILE A 365 16.15 -4.14 -10.68
CA ILE A 365 15.37 -4.49 -11.87
C ILE A 365 14.45 -3.32 -12.22
N GLY A 366 14.24 -3.10 -13.51
CA GLY A 366 13.39 -2.03 -14.02
C GLY A 366 13.37 -1.96 -15.54
N LEU A 367 13.41 -0.77 -16.10
CA LEU A 367 13.34 -0.50 -17.54
C LEU A 367 14.62 0.17 -18.02
N GLY A 368 15.09 -0.20 -19.19
CA GLY A 368 16.22 0.48 -19.84
C GLY A 368 15.80 1.77 -20.54
N PRO A 369 16.78 2.55 -21.05
CA PRO A 369 16.52 3.76 -21.82
C PRO A 369 15.92 3.45 -23.19
N ALA A 370 15.00 4.32 -23.66
CA ALA A 370 14.41 4.22 -25.00
C ALA A 370 15.34 4.74 -26.09
N ASN A 371 16.10 5.78 -25.77
CA ASN A 371 16.93 6.50 -26.73
C ASN A 371 18.43 6.23 -26.55
N ALA A 372 19.18 6.40 -27.60
CA ALA A 372 20.65 6.19 -27.59
C ALA A 372 21.40 7.24 -26.73
N ASP A 373 20.79 8.36 -26.44
CA ASP A 373 21.31 9.40 -25.54
C ASP A 373 21.02 9.10 -24.05
N GLY A 374 20.34 7.99 -23.76
CA GLY A 374 20.00 7.55 -22.41
C GLY A 374 18.65 8.07 -21.90
N THR A 375 17.92 8.84 -22.69
CA THR A 375 16.64 9.43 -22.27
C THR A 375 15.44 8.53 -22.55
N GLY A 376 14.33 8.77 -21.85
CA GLY A 376 13.07 8.07 -21.98
C GLY A 376 13.14 6.63 -21.44
N LEU A 377 12.00 5.93 -21.42
CA LEU A 377 11.90 4.55 -20.96
C LEU A 377 11.49 3.61 -22.08
N ASP A 378 12.22 2.51 -22.22
CA ASP A 378 11.84 1.41 -23.09
C ASP A 378 10.94 0.42 -22.35
N TRP A 379 9.64 0.62 -22.50
CA TRP A 379 8.60 -0.23 -21.91
C TRP A 379 8.56 -1.65 -22.52
N SER A 380 9.36 -1.88 -23.57
CA SER A 380 9.42 -3.18 -24.24
C SER A 380 10.51 -4.11 -23.70
N ALA A 381 11.36 -3.65 -22.78
CA ALA A 381 12.44 -4.47 -22.26
C ALA A 381 12.76 -4.21 -20.79
N THR A 382 12.74 -5.30 -20.01
CA THR A 382 13.25 -5.30 -18.64
C THR A 382 14.77 -5.23 -18.61
N GLN A 383 15.32 -4.45 -17.70
CA GLN A 383 16.74 -4.29 -17.45
C GLN A 383 17.11 -4.65 -16.01
N LEU A 384 18.19 -5.39 -15.83
CA LEU A 384 18.90 -5.53 -14.55
C LEU A 384 20.09 -4.57 -14.55
N SER A 385 20.36 -3.94 -13.39
CA SER A 385 21.52 -3.06 -13.22
C SER A 385 22.24 -3.39 -11.93
N LEU A 386 23.56 -3.36 -11.96
CA LEU A 386 24.45 -3.54 -10.81
C LEU A 386 25.12 -2.22 -10.50
N PHE A 387 24.99 -1.75 -9.26
CA PHE A 387 25.62 -0.53 -8.76
C PHE A 387 26.69 -0.86 -7.74
N ASP A 388 27.81 -0.15 -7.85
CA ASP A 388 28.87 -0.08 -6.85
C ASP A 388 28.67 1.19 -6.03
N ILE A 389 28.54 1.01 -4.72
CA ILE A 389 28.30 2.04 -3.71
C ILE A 389 29.31 1.94 -2.56
N GLU A 390 30.50 1.35 -2.82
CA GLU A 390 31.60 1.28 -1.85
C GLU A 390 31.96 2.70 -1.38
N ASP A 391 32.08 3.65 -2.32
CA ASP A 391 32.06 5.07 -2.02
C ASP A 391 30.64 5.63 -2.22
N PRO A 392 29.87 5.85 -1.14
CA PRO A 392 28.51 6.33 -1.26
C PRO A 392 28.42 7.80 -1.76
N THR A 393 29.55 8.53 -1.80
CA THR A 393 29.60 9.89 -2.32
C THR A 393 29.86 9.95 -3.81
N ASP A 394 30.33 8.84 -4.42
CA ASP A 394 30.57 8.68 -5.86
C ASP A 394 30.06 7.31 -6.36
N PRO A 395 28.74 7.03 -6.23
CA PRO A 395 28.18 5.76 -6.67
C PRO A 395 28.33 5.58 -8.18
N THR A 396 28.53 4.33 -8.63
CA THR A 396 28.72 4.00 -10.06
C THR A 396 27.85 2.85 -10.51
N GLN A 397 27.46 2.83 -11.79
CA GLN A 397 26.81 1.67 -12.42
C GLN A 397 27.86 0.74 -13.03
N SER A 398 28.08 -0.42 -12.39
CA SER A 398 29.11 -1.37 -12.76
C SER A 398 28.71 -2.23 -13.96
N ALA A 399 27.44 -2.57 -14.12
CA ALA A 399 26.94 -3.41 -15.21
C ALA A 399 25.44 -3.24 -15.44
N THR A 400 25.03 -3.51 -16.67
CA THR A 400 23.61 -3.64 -17.05
C THR A 400 23.39 -4.91 -17.86
N LEU A 401 22.22 -5.51 -17.71
CA LEU A 401 21.78 -6.65 -18.52
C LEU A 401 20.32 -6.43 -18.94
N ARG A 402 20.13 -6.27 -20.23
CA ARG A 402 18.80 -6.20 -20.82
C ARG A 402 18.24 -7.60 -21.03
N LEU A 403 17.08 -7.89 -20.49
CA LEU A 403 16.36 -9.15 -20.66
C LEU A 403 15.50 -9.05 -21.93
N SER A 404 16.12 -9.23 -23.11
CA SER A 404 15.42 -9.25 -24.39
C SER A 404 15.74 -10.56 -25.12
N PRO A 405 14.74 -11.24 -25.70
CA PRO A 405 14.97 -12.51 -26.42
C PRO A 405 15.59 -12.34 -27.81
N VAL A 406 15.68 -11.12 -28.32
CA VAL A 406 16.14 -10.82 -29.67
C VAL A 406 17.32 -9.86 -29.65
N GLU A 407 18.45 -10.28 -30.25
CA GLU A 407 19.54 -9.36 -30.49
C GLU A 407 19.12 -8.26 -31.50
N SER A 408 19.59 -7.03 -31.29
CA SER A 408 19.19 -5.82 -32.01
C SER A 408 19.44 -5.80 -33.51
N GLU A 409 20.04 -6.85 -34.09
CA GLU A 409 20.40 -6.94 -35.52
C GLU A 409 19.28 -7.47 -36.43
N GLN A 410 18.19 -8.04 -35.85
CA GLN A 410 17.06 -8.52 -36.66
C GLN A 410 16.01 -7.39 -36.76
N ARG A 411 16.17 -6.54 -37.78
CA ARG A 411 15.33 -5.33 -38.02
C ARG A 411 13.83 -5.61 -38.24
N ASP A 412 13.42 -6.84 -38.43
CA ASP A 412 12.03 -7.22 -38.73
C ASP A 412 11.33 -7.97 -37.57
N ALA A 413 12.01 -8.17 -36.44
CA ALA A 413 11.43 -8.82 -35.29
C ALA A 413 11.09 -7.79 -34.19
N TRP A 414 9.82 -7.72 -33.82
CA TRP A 414 9.40 -7.01 -32.64
C TRP A 414 9.49 -7.95 -31.44
N SER A 415 10.22 -7.56 -30.41
CA SER A 415 10.33 -8.29 -29.16
C SER A 415 9.88 -7.44 -28.00
N TRP A 416 9.17 -8.04 -27.07
CA TRP A 416 8.74 -7.43 -25.84
C TRP A 416 9.05 -8.37 -24.68
N SER A 417 9.63 -7.83 -23.61
CA SER A 417 9.92 -8.58 -22.38
C SER A 417 9.51 -7.78 -21.16
N TRP A 418 8.94 -8.44 -20.21
CA TRP A 418 8.66 -7.90 -18.89
C TRP A 418 8.91 -8.96 -17.82
N SER A 419 9.02 -8.55 -16.57
CA SER A 419 9.12 -9.44 -15.43
C SER A 419 8.19 -8.99 -14.32
N GLU A 420 7.50 -9.94 -13.73
CA GLU A 420 6.72 -9.70 -12.52
C GLU A 420 7.58 -9.12 -11.39
N ALA A 421 8.85 -9.48 -11.34
CA ALA A 421 9.81 -8.96 -10.36
C ALA A 421 10.06 -7.44 -10.45
N SER A 422 9.61 -6.77 -11.52
CA SER A 422 9.70 -5.32 -11.65
C SER A 422 8.68 -4.57 -10.77
N TYR A 423 7.62 -5.23 -10.29
CA TYR A 423 6.56 -4.63 -9.46
C TYR A 423 6.11 -5.51 -8.29
N GLU A 424 6.37 -6.83 -8.34
CA GLU A 424 6.12 -7.76 -7.24
C GLU A 424 7.45 -8.28 -6.68
N SER A 425 7.86 -7.74 -5.56
CA SER A 425 9.16 -8.06 -4.94
C SER A 425 9.35 -9.53 -4.58
N LYS A 426 8.25 -10.26 -4.33
CA LYS A 426 8.29 -11.71 -4.05
C LYS A 426 8.70 -12.53 -5.26
N ALA A 427 8.56 -11.99 -6.47
CA ALA A 427 9.04 -12.61 -7.70
C ALA A 427 10.54 -12.38 -7.96
N PHE A 428 11.19 -11.51 -7.17
CA PHE A 428 12.63 -11.29 -7.21
C PHE A 428 13.32 -12.15 -6.15
N GLN A 429 13.92 -13.26 -6.55
CA GLN A 429 14.54 -14.22 -5.63
C GLN A 429 16.06 -14.22 -5.81
N TYR A 430 16.79 -13.67 -4.83
CA TYR A 430 18.24 -13.73 -4.79
C TYR A 430 18.73 -14.71 -3.72
N TRP A 431 19.50 -15.71 -4.10
CA TRP A 431 20.10 -16.68 -3.20
C TRP A 431 21.59 -16.39 -3.01
N ALA A 432 21.91 -15.63 -1.97
CA ALA A 432 23.24 -15.15 -1.65
C ALA A 432 24.31 -16.26 -1.57
N PRO A 433 24.07 -17.48 -0.97
CA PRO A 433 25.09 -18.51 -0.86
C PRO A 433 25.66 -19.02 -2.19
N LYS A 434 24.95 -18.83 -3.30
CA LYS A 434 25.39 -19.20 -4.64
C LYS A 434 25.46 -18.04 -5.62
N SER A 435 25.20 -16.80 -5.14
CA SER A 435 25.11 -15.61 -5.99
C SER A 435 24.18 -15.84 -7.19
N MET A 436 23.01 -16.44 -6.90
CA MET A 436 22.02 -16.78 -7.93
C MET A 436 20.81 -15.88 -7.82
N LEU A 437 20.44 -15.28 -8.95
CA LEU A 437 19.17 -14.58 -9.12
C LEU A 437 18.18 -15.44 -9.91
N ALA A 438 16.94 -15.53 -9.44
CA ALA A 438 15.81 -16.08 -10.18
C ALA A 438 14.73 -15.00 -10.28
N VAL A 439 14.41 -14.61 -11.50
CA VAL A 439 13.31 -13.73 -11.86
C VAL A 439 12.50 -14.38 -12.99
N PRO A 440 11.17 -14.25 -13.03
CA PRO A 440 10.34 -14.81 -14.10
C PRO A 440 10.26 -13.83 -15.30
N PRO A 441 11.15 -13.94 -16.30
CA PRO A 441 11.02 -13.14 -17.50
C PRO A 441 9.93 -13.72 -18.40
N VAL A 442 9.03 -12.87 -18.88
CA VAL A 442 8.09 -13.19 -19.95
C VAL A 442 8.53 -12.45 -21.20
N SER A 443 8.61 -13.14 -22.32
CA SER A 443 9.01 -12.54 -23.58
C SER A 443 8.10 -13.00 -24.73
N TYR A 444 7.75 -12.06 -25.60
CA TYR A 444 7.03 -12.31 -26.83
C TYR A 444 7.88 -11.89 -28.00
N THR A 445 7.97 -12.79 -29.02
CA THR A 445 8.65 -12.52 -30.28
C THR A 445 7.65 -12.72 -31.40
N HIS A 446 7.39 -11.70 -32.20
CA HIS A 446 6.67 -11.83 -33.46
C HIS A 446 7.67 -11.82 -34.62
N LEU A 447 7.85 -12.99 -35.23
CA LEU A 447 8.50 -13.09 -36.54
C LEU A 447 7.42 -12.76 -37.58
N ARG A 448 7.61 -11.72 -38.40
CA ARG A 448 6.82 -11.55 -39.61
C ARG A 448 7.12 -12.70 -40.53
N ALA A 449 6.12 -13.50 -40.84
CA ALA A 449 6.23 -14.46 -41.94
C ALA A 449 6.47 -13.66 -43.23
N HIS A 450 7.64 -13.81 -43.85
CA HIS A 450 7.83 -13.37 -45.24
C HIS A 450 6.87 -14.19 -46.10
N GLU A 451 5.83 -13.54 -46.61
CA GLU A 451 5.12 -14.08 -47.74
C GLU A 451 6.11 -14.16 -48.90
N THR A 452 6.57 -15.38 -49.20
CA THR A 452 7.28 -15.67 -50.47
C THR A 452 6.22 -15.59 -51.53
N SER A 453 6.20 -14.50 -52.29
CA SER A 453 5.52 -14.38 -53.58
C SER A 453 6.25 -15.22 -54.65
#